data_4f6b51955a43ddd7cade6894ab1ef759
#
_entry.id   4f6b51955a43ddd7cade6894ab1ef759
#
_cell.length_a   1.000
_cell.length_b   1.000
_cell.length_c   1.000
_cell.angle_alpha   90.00
_cell.angle_beta   90.00
_cell.angle_gamma   90.00
#
_symmetry.space_group_name_H-M   'P 1'
#
loop_
_entity.id
_entity.type
_entity.pdbx_description
1 polymer ?
#
loop_
_entity_poly.entity_id
_entity_poly.type
_entity_poly.pdbx_seq_one_letter_code
_entity_poly.pdbx_strand_id
1 'polypeptide(L)'
;MEYKVTDIITLLNAEYKGEVIESVSKLSPFFHSDEKSLTFAADEKFLKSLDQTKAKVIIVPDIDLPLIPGKGYIVVKDSPRVIMPKLLHFFSRTLKKIEKMREDSAKIGENVDIAPNVYIGHDVVIGNNVKIFPNVTIGEGAIIGEGTVIYSNVTIREFVEIGKNCVIQPGAVIGSDGFGFVKVNGNNTKIDQIGTVIVEDEVEIGANTTIDRGAIGDTIIKKYTKIDNLVQIAHNDIIGENCLIISQVGIAGSTTIGNNVTLAGQVGVAGHLEIGENTMIGAQSGVPGNVEANKILSGHPLVDHREDMKIRVAMKKLPELLKRVKALQEKK
;
A
#
# COMPACT_ATOMS: atom_id res chain seq x y z
N MET A 1 -8.41 -10.55 -18.47
CA MET A 1 -7.85 -11.93 -18.61
C MET A 1 -8.68 -12.84 -17.72
N GLU A 2 -8.95 -14.08 -18.13
CA GLU A 2 -9.67 -15.04 -17.28
C GLU A 2 -8.71 -16.15 -16.87
N TYR A 3 -8.76 -16.55 -15.61
CA TYR A 3 -7.94 -17.61 -15.03
C TYR A 3 -8.86 -18.77 -14.65
N LYS A 4 -8.55 -19.97 -15.10
CA LYS A 4 -9.32 -21.17 -14.75
C LYS A 4 -9.07 -21.54 -13.29
N VAL A 5 -10.14 -21.81 -12.56
CA VAL A 5 -10.05 -22.23 -11.13
C VAL A 5 -9.30 -23.55 -11.00
N THR A 6 -9.43 -24.46 -11.99
CA THR A 6 -8.69 -25.72 -12.05
C THR A 6 -7.17 -25.54 -12.07
N ASP A 7 -6.68 -24.51 -12.76
CA ASP A 7 -5.24 -24.23 -12.84
C ASP A 7 -4.71 -23.75 -11.49
N ILE A 8 -5.51 -22.93 -10.77
CA ILE A 8 -5.17 -22.47 -9.41
C ILE A 8 -5.17 -23.63 -8.41
N ILE A 9 -6.16 -24.54 -8.49
CA ILE A 9 -6.21 -25.75 -7.66
C ILE A 9 -4.96 -26.58 -7.88
N THR A 10 -4.57 -26.80 -9.15
CA THR A 10 -3.37 -27.58 -9.50
C THR A 10 -2.11 -26.89 -9.01
N LEU A 11 -1.97 -25.57 -9.22
CA LEU A 11 -0.84 -24.76 -8.76
C LEU A 11 -0.61 -24.89 -7.26
N LEU A 12 -1.70 -24.87 -6.47
CA LEU A 12 -1.66 -24.87 -5.02
C LEU A 12 -1.71 -26.28 -4.41
N ASN A 13 -1.85 -27.33 -5.23
CA ASN A 13 -2.10 -28.71 -4.79
C ASN A 13 -3.24 -28.78 -3.75
N ALA A 14 -4.35 -28.11 -4.06
CA ALA A 14 -5.48 -27.86 -3.20
C ALA A 14 -6.68 -28.75 -3.52
N GLU A 15 -7.60 -28.86 -2.57
CA GLU A 15 -8.92 -29.46 -2.78
C GLU A 15 -9.95 -28.37 -3.12
N TYR A 16 -11.05 -28.76 -3.77
CA TYR A 16 -12.17 -27.84 -4.06
C TYR A 16 -13.43 -28.30 -3.37
N LYS A 17 -14.14 -27.37 -2.73
CA LYS A 17 -15.44 -27.64 -2.06
C LYS A 17 -16.44 -26.55 -2.45
N GLY A 18 -17.73 -26.86 -2.34
CA GLY A 18 -18.81 -25.89 -2.62
C GLY A 18 -19.22 -25.84 -4.07
N GLU A 19 -19.75 -24.67 -4.50
CA GLU A 19 -20.27 -24.48 -5.87
C GLU A 19 -19.13 -24.42 -6.90
N VAL A 20 -19.33 -25.09 -8.03
CA VAL A 20 -18.32 -25.14 -9.10
C VAL A 20 -18.30 -23.83 -9.88
N ILE A 21 -17.20 -23.09 -9.75
CA ILE A 21 -16.93 -21.86 -10.50
C ILE A 21 -15.77 -22.15 -11.45
N GLU A 22 -15.98 -21.90 -12.74
CA GLU A 22 -15.01 -22.30 -13.79
C GLU A 22 -13.80 -21.33 -13.86
N SER A 23 -14.05 -20.02 -13.73
CA SER A 23 -13.00 -19.01 -13.89
C SER A 23 -13.16 -17.81 -12.97
N VAL A 24 -12.06 -17.11 -12.75
CA VAL A 24 -11.98 -15.82 -12.06
C VAL A 24 -11.18 -14.84 -12.92
N SER A 25 -11.43 -13.54 -12.77
CA SER A 25 -10.74 -12.52 -13.58
C SER A 25 -9.55 -11.87 -12.87
N LYS A 26 -9.51 -11.90 -11.55
CA LYS A 26 -8.50 -11.24 -10.73
C LYS A 26 -8.43 -11.81 -9.31
N LEU A 27 -7.31 -11.56 -8.65
CA LEU A 27 -7.16 -11.70 -7.21
C LEU A 27 -7.49 -10.34 -6.57
N SER A 28 -8.32 -10.31 -5.53
CA SER A 28 -8.77 -9.07 -4.89
C SER A 28 -8.72 -9.14 -3.37
N PRO A 29 -8.57 -8.00 -2.67
CA PRO A 29 -8.71 -7.94 -1.22
C PRO A 29 -10.10 -8.42 -0.79
N PHE A 30 -10.20 -9.03 0.37
CA PHE A 30 -11.38 -9.73 0.85
C PHE A 30 -12.67 -8.88 0.82
N PHE A 31 -12.63 -7.66 1.35
CA PHE A 31 -13.79 -6.76 1.40
C PHE A 31 -13.99 -5.92 0.14
N HIS A 32 -13.00 -5.87 -0.75
CA HIS A 32 -13.04 -5.10 -2.01
C HIS A 32 -13.12 -6.00 -3.25
N SER A 33 -13.63 -7.21 -3.07
CA SER A 33 -13.86 -8.17 -4.13
C SER A 33 -15.20 -7.97 -4.83
N ASP A 34 -15.31 -8.49 -6.05
CA ASP A 34 -16.56 -8.66 -6.79
C ASP A 34 -16.81 -10.13 -7.10
N GLU A 35 -17.90 -10.44 -7.80
CA GLU A 35 -18.29 -11.81 -8.12
C GLU A 35 -17.27 -12.58 -9.01
N LYS A 36 -16.44 -11.87 -9.76
CA LYS A 36 -15.41 -12.44 -10.63
C LYS A 36 -14.03 -12.52 -9.95
N SER A 37 -13.97 -12.17 -8.69
CA SER A 37 -12.72 -12.17 -7.94
C SER A 37 -12.46 -13.53 -7.29
N LEU A 38 -11.16 -13.90 -7.24
CA LEU A 38 -10.61 -14.79 -6.22
C LEU A 38 -10.22 -13.94 -5.02
N THR A 39 -10.45 -14.44 -3.81
CA THR A 39 -9.91 -13.85 -2.58
C THR A 39 -9.37 -14.93 -1.66
N PHE A 40 -8.82 -14.55 -0.51
CA PHE A 40 -8.35 -15.51 0.49
C PHE A 40 -8.79 -15.10 1.89
N ALA A 41 -9.03 -16.08 2.76
CA ALA A 41 -9.35 -15.91 4.16
C ALA A 41 -8.38 -16.76 5.00
N ALA A 42 -7.35 -16.09 5.57
CA ALA A 42 -6.32 -16.75 6.35
C ALA A 42 -6.52 -16.62 7.86
N ASP A 43 -7.03 -15.47 8.29
CA ASP A 43 -7.16 -15.11 9.69
C ASP A 43 -8.61 -15.28 10.18
N GLU A 44 -8.78 -15.51 11.46
CA GLU A 44 -10.08 -15.75 12.10
C GLU A 44 -11.13 -14.67 11.79
N LYS A 45 -10.70 -13.41 11.67
CA LYS A 45 -11.55 -12.28 11.27
C LYS A 45 -12.22 -12.51 9.92
N PHE A 46 -11.46 -12.95 8.91
CA PHE A 46 -11.98 -13.21 7.57
C PHE A 46 -12.80 -14.51 7.52
N LEU A 47 -12.35 -15.54 8.24
CA LEU A 47 -13.05 -16.83 8.31
C LEU A 47 -14.45 -16.71 8.94
N LYS A 48 -14.63 -15.78 9.89
CA LYS A 48 -15.93 -15.48 10.49
C LYS A 48 -16.83 -14.57 9.62
N SER A 49 -16.29 -14.00 8.56
CA SER A 49 -16.97 -13.01 7.70
C SER A 49 -17.08 -13.47 6.25
N LEU A 50 -17.05 -14.78 5.98
CA LEU A 50 -17.09 -15.34 4.63
C LEU A 50 -18.31 -14.93 3.82
N ASP A 51 -19.41 -14.57 4.47
CA ASP A 51 -20.65 -14.03 3.89
C ASP A 51 -20.51 -12.58 3.41
N GLN A 52 -19.56 -11.82 3.94
CA GLN A 52 -19.38 -10.39 3.63
C GLN A 52 -18.56 -10.13 2.36
N THR A 53 -17.77 -11.09 1.90
CA THR A 53 -17.07 -10.94 0.62
C THR A 53 -17.99 -11.20 -0.56
N LYS A 54 -17.87 -10.41 -1.64
CA LYS A 54 -18.59 -10.64 -2.89
C LYS A 54 -17.90 -11.68 -3.79
N ALA A 55 -16.66 -12.07 -3.48
CA ALA A 55 -15.94 -13.09 -4.23
C ALA A 55 -16.69 -14.42 -4.23
N LYS A 56 -16.81 -15.04 -5.39
CA LYS A 56 -17.41 -16.37 -5.53
C LYS A 56 -16.40 -17.50 -5.27
N VAL A 57 -15.09 -17.22 -5.36
CA VAL A 57 -14.04 -18.21 -5.07
C VAL A 57 -13.17 -17.68 -3.94
N ILE A 58 -13.00 -18.50 -2.90
CA ILE A 58 -12.26 -18.13 -1.68
C ILE A 58 -11.20 -19.21 -1.38
N ILE A 59 -9.95 -18.80 -1.19
CA ILE A 59 -8.90 -19.68 -0.67
C ILE A 59 -9.00 -19.70 0.85
N VAL A 60 -9.07 -20.89 1.43
CA VAL A 60 -9.23 -21.12 2.88
C VAL A 60 -8.26 -22.18 3.38
N PRO A 61 -7.86 -22.16 4.65
CA PRO A 61 -7.10 -23.25 5.25
C PRO A 61 -7.97 -24.54 5.35
N ASP A 62 -7.31 -25.69 5.47
CA ASP A 62 -7.98 -26.98 5.66
C ASP A 62 -8.51 -27.11 7.11
N ILE A 63 -9.64 -26.49 7.36
CA ILE A 63 -10.39 -26.54 8.62
C ILE A 63 -11.86 -26.77 8.32
N ASP A 64 -12.61 -27.17 9.32
CA ASP A 64 -14.07 -27.32 9.19
C ASP A 64 -14.73 -25.92 9.12
N LEU A 65 -15.28 -25.59 7.96
CA LEU A 65 -15.93 -24.30 7.67
C LEU A 65 -17.32 -24.51 7.11
N PRO A 66 -18.30 -23.68 7.49
CA PRO A 66 -19.60 -23.70 6.89
C PRO A 66 -19.49 -23.26 5.40
N LEU A 67 -19.99 -24.11 4.50
CA LEU A 67 -20.07 -23.79 3.08
C LEU A 67 -21.25 -22.84 2.84
N ILE A 68 -20.98 -21.64 2.33
CA ILE A 68 -22.00 -20.66 2.00
C ILE A 68 -22.50 -20.93 0.59
N PRO A 69 -23.84 -21.03 0.36
CA PRO A 69 -24.39 -21.22 -0.99
C PRO A 69 -23.90 -20.15 -1.97
N GLY A 70 -23.63 -20.55 -3.21
CA GLY A 70 -23.14 -19.64 -4.26
C GLY A 70 -21.63 -19.39 -4.23
N LYS A 71 -20.86 -20.06 -3.33
CA LYS A 71 -19.41 -19.91 -3.20
C LYS A 71 -18.66 -21.21 -3.38
N GLY A 72 -17.51 -21.12 -4.05
CA GLY A 72 -16.52 -22.18 -4.18
C GLY A 72 -15.31 -21.92 -3.28
N TYR A 73 -14.74 -22.98 -2.74
CA TYR A 73 -13.64 -22.90 -1.79
C TYR A 73 -12.44 -23.72 -2.29
N ILE A 74 -11.29 -23.05 -2.41
CA ILE A 74 -10.00 -23.71 -2.65
C ILE A 74 -9.36 -23.95 -1.30
N VAL A 75 -9.34 -25.20 -0.86
CA VAL A 75 -8.87 -25.60 0.47
C VAL A 75 -7.40 -25.97 0.39
N VAL A 76 -6.56 -25.23 1.11
CA VAL A 76 -5.11 -25.40 1.11
C VAL A 76 -4.63 -26.02 2.41
N LYS A 77 -3.71 -27.00 2.34
CA LYS A 77 -3.10 -27.65 3.51
C LYS A 77 -2.06 -26.75 4.18
N ASP A 78 -1.36 -25.98 3.38
CA ASP A 78 -0.41 -24.98 3.89
C ASP A 78 -1.15 -23.73 4.35
N SER A 79 -0.52 -22.95 5.25
CA SER A 79 -1.05 -21.63 5.59
C SER A 79 -1.26 -20.79 4.34
N PRO A 80 -2.41 -20.12 4.16
CA PRO A 80 -2.64 -19.22 3.03
C PRO A 80 -1.54 -18.17 2.82
N ARG A 81 -0.82 -17.79 3.87
CA ARG A 81 0.33 -16.88 3.76
C ARG A 81 1.54 -17.51 3.06
N VAL A 82 1.78 -18.80 3.25
CA VAL A 82 2.92 -19.53 2.65
C VAL A 82 2.73 -19.74 1.16
N ILE A 83 1.48 -19.85 0.70
CA ILE A 83 1.18 -20.01 -0.73
C ILE A 83 1.21 -18.70 -1.53
N MET A 84 1.19 -17.54 -0.84
CA MET A 84 1.12 -16.21 -1.48
C MET A 84 2.18 -15.99 -2.56
N PRO A 85 3.47 -16.35 -2.38
CA PRO A 85 4.45 -16.17 -3.45
C PRO A 85 4.07 -16.86 -4.76
N LYS A 86 3.60 -18.11 -4.70
CA LYS A 86 3.17 -18.84 -5.89
C LYS A 86 1.90 -18.25 -6.50
N LEU A 87 0.95 -17.89 -5.65
CA LEU A 87 -0.34 -17.36 -6.08
C LEU A 87 -0.16 -15.99 -6.76
N LEU A 88 0.57 -15.05 -6.15
CA LEU A 88 0.74 -13.73 -6.75
C LEU A 88 1.62 -13.78 -7.99
N HIS A 89 2.62 -14.67 -8.02
CA HIS A 89 3.39 -14.89 -9.25
C HIS A 89 2.50 -15.37 -10.41
N PHE A 90 1.53 -16.23 -10.15
CA PHE A 90 0.57 -16.70 -11.16
C PHE A 90 -0.32 -15.56 -11.70
N PHE A 91 -0.67 -14.58 -10.85
CA PHE A 91 -1.45 -13.40 -11.24
C PHE A 91 -0.60 -12.23 -11.72
N SER A 92 0.74 -12.31 -11.64
CA SER A 92 1.62 -11.23 -12.06
C SER A 92 1.56 -11.01 -13.57
N ARG A 93 1.69 -9.74 -13.97
CA ARG A 93 1.68 -9.36 -15.39
C ARG A 93 3.09 -9.49 -15.96
N THR A 94 3.20 -10.09 -17.15
CA THR A 94 4.44 -10.06 -17.91
C THR A 94 4.52 -8.76 -18.70
N LEU A 95 5.56 -7.97 -18.46
CA LEU A 95 5.78 -6.70 -19.17
C LEU A 95 6.23 -6.97 -20.60
N LYS A 96 5.86 -6.09 -21.52
CA LYS A 96 6.30 -6.11 -22.90
C LYS A 96 7.79 -5.78 -23.00
N LYS A 97 8.43 -6.29 -24.06
CA LYS A 97 9.83 -5.97 -24.34
C LYS A 97 10.00 -4.49 -24.67
N ILE A 98 10.98 -3.85 -24.05
CA ILE A 98 11.36 -2.46 -24.34
C ILE A 98 12.07 -2.44 -25.70
N GLU A 99 11.59 -1.66 -26.64
CA GLU A 99 12.15 -1.54 -27.99
C GLU A 99 12.62 -0.13 -28.31
N LYS A 100 11.96 0.90 -27.76
CA LYS A 100 12.20 2.31 -28.05
C LYS A 100 12.15 3.16 -26.79
N MET A 101 12.73 4.36 -26.84
CA MET A 101 12.58 5.38 -25.77
C MET A 101 11.13 5.85 -25.63
N ARG A 102 10.36 5.81 -26.70
CA ARG A 102 8.93 6.05 -26.72
C ARG A 102 8.28 4.97 -27.56
N GLU A 103 7.48 4.15 -26.94
CA GLU A 103 6.80 3.05 -27.61
C GLU A 103 5.63 3.54 -28.48
N ASP A 104 5.43 2.93 -29.64
CA ASP A 104 4.45 3.38 -30.63
C ASP A 104 2.99 3.24 -30.16
N SER A 105 2.72 2.39 -29.17
CA SER A 105 1.39 2.20 -28.58
C SER A 105 1.01 3.26 -27.57
N ALA A 106 1.93 4.14 -27.17
CA ALA A 106 1.65 5.25 -26.26
C ALA A 106 0.73 6.29 -26.89
N LYS A 107 -0.26 6.74 -26.15
CA LYS A 107 -1.23 7.78 -26.54
C LYS A 107 -0.88 9.08 -25.83
N ILE A 108 -0.57 10.13 -26.59
CA ILE A 108 -0.18 11.42 -26.06
C ILE A 108 -1.19 12.47 -26.49
N GLY A 109 -1.68 13.22 -25.50
CA GLY A 109 -2.64 14.30 -25.71
C GLY A 109 -2.07 15.52 -26.41
N GLU A 110 -2.86 16.59 -26.45
CA GLU A 110 -2.49 17.86 -27.06
C GLU A 110 -1.63 18.71 -26.12
N ASN A 111 -0.74 19.54 -26.68
CA ASN A 111 0.11 20.48 -25.96
C ASN A 111 0.98 19.84 -24.87
N VAL A 112 1.41 18.60 -25.06
CA VAL A 112 2.31 17.90 -24.14
C VAL A 112 3.75 18.30 -24.41
N ASP A 113 4.45 18.79 -23.38
CA ASP A 113 5.86 19.16 -23.44
C ASP A 113 6.72 18.01 -22.87
N ILE A 114 7.53 17.38 -23.72
CA ILE A 114 8.36 16.23 -23.35
C ILE A 114 9.82 16.56 -23.59
N ALA A 115 10.59 16.67 -22.51
CA ALA A 115 12.03 16.94 -22.57
C ALA A 115 12.84 15.73 -23.11
N PRO A 116 14.11 15.91 -23.46
CA PRO A 116 15.00 14.82 -23.84
C PRO A 116 15.19 13.76 -22.74
N ASN A 117 15.56 12.52 -23.15
CA ASN A 117 15.81 11.38 -22.29
C ASN A 117 14.60 10.94 -21.43
N VAL A 118 13.39 11.13 -21.93
CA VAL A 118 12.17 10.61 -21.31
C VAL A 118 11.83 9.25 -21.91
N TYR A 119 11.72 8.21 -21.08
CA TYR A 119 11.21 6.90 -21.50
C TYR A 119 9.70 6.84 -21.30
N ILE A 120 8.98 6.42 -22.34
CA ILE A 120 7.52 6.22 -22.32
C ILE A 120 7.22 4.81 -22.81
N GLY A 121 6.73 3.97 -21.89
CA GLY A 121 6.46 2.55 -22.14
C GLY A 121 5.24 2.28 -23.01
N HIS A 122 5.00 1.00 -23.30
CA HIS A 122 3.84 0.53 -24.05
C HIS A 122 2.52 0.93 -23.38
N ASP A 123 1.52 1.26 -24.19
CA ASP A 123 0.14 1.54 -23.77
C ASP A 123 -0.01 2.68 -22.74
N VAL A 124 1.03 3.49 -22.52
CA VAL A 124 0.96 4.68 -21.69
C VAL A 124 -0.05 5.67 -22.27
N VAL A 125 -0.83 6.30 -21.40
CA VAL A 125 -1.78 7.36 -21.77
C VAL A 125 -1.39 8.66 -21.05
N ILE A 126 -1.10 9.71 -21.82
CA ILE A 126 -0.76 11.04 -21.31
C ILE A 126 -1.84 12.03 -21.75
N GLY A 127 -2.46 12.71 -20.78
CA GLY A 127 -3.47 13.72 -21.01
C GLY A 127 -2.92 15.00 -21.64
N ASN A 128 -3.80 15.96 -21.90
CA ASN A 128 -3.45 17.24 -22.50
C ASN A 128 -2.64 18.13 -21.52
N ASN A 129 -1.83 19.04 -22.05
CA ASN A 129 -1.10 20.08 -21.30
C ASN A 129 -0.13 19.52 -20.23
N VAL A 130 0.27 18.26 -20.31
CA VAL A 130 1.24 17.62 -19.39
C VAL A 130 2.64 18.11 -19.70
N LYS A 131 3.45 18.37 -18.67
CA LYS A 131 4.87 18.73 -18.78
C LYS A 131 5.75 17.65 -18.16
N ILE A 132 6.71 17.14 -18.93
CA ILE A 132 7.61 16.06 -18.51
C ILE A 132 9.06 16.53 -18.70
N PHE A 133 9.76 16.66 -17.57
CA PHE A 133 11.14 17.12 -17.53
C PHE A 133 12.15 16.01 -17.86
N PRO A 134 13.44 16.31 -18.06
CA PRO A 134 14.43 15.32 -18.48
C PRO A 134 14.59 14.13 -17.54
N ASN A 135 14.97 12.98 -18.11
CA ASN A 135 15.28 11.72 -17.41
C ASN A 135 14.09 11.12 -16.63
N VAL A 136 12.86 11.41 -17.03
CA VAL A 136 11.68 10.77 -16.47
C VAL A 136 11.48 9.41 -17.12
N THR A 137 11.07 8.42 -16.31
CA THR A 137 10.68 7.09 -16.78
C THR A 137 9.20 6.87 -16.49
N ILE A 138 8.41 6.53 -17.51
CA ILE A 138 6.99 6.19 -17.40
C ILE A 138 6.81 4.76 -17.91
N GLY A 139 6.48 3.84 -17.00
CA GLY A 139 6.33 2.40 -17.26
C GLY A 139 5.09 2.05 -18.06
N GLU A 140 5.06 0.82 -18.59
CA GLU A 140 3.97 0.26 -19.40
C GLU A 140 2.60 0.48 -18.73
N GLY A 141 1.61 0.91 -19.53
CA GLY A 141 0.22 1.04 -19.11
C GLY A 141 -0.05 2.13 -18.06
N ALA A 142 0.93 2.99 -17.75
CA ALA A 142 0.71 4.11 -16.84
C ALA A 142 -0.22 5.17 -17.47
N ILE A 143 -0.99 5.84 -16.62
CA ILE A 143 -1.94 6.88 -17.02
C ILE A 143 -1.55 8.18 -16.31
N ILE A 144 -1.39 9.27 -17.07
CA ILE A 144 -1.06 10.60 -16.57
C ILE A 144 -2.18 11.57 -16.95
N GLY A 145 -2.84 12.14 -15.95
CA GLY A 145 -3.94 13.07 -16.13
C GLY A 145 -3.50 14.43 -16.66
N GLU A 146 -4.46 15.15 -17.22
CA GLU A 146 -4.29 16.46 -17.82
C GLU A 146 -3.65 17.47 -16.88
N GLY A 147 -2.78 18.36 -17.41
CA GLY A 147 -2.16 19.47 -16.67
C GLY A 147 -1.10 19.06 -15.65
N THR A 148 -0.80 17.77 -15.51
CA THR A 148 0.18 17.26 -14.54
C THR A 148 1.60 17.64 -14.95
N VAL A 149 2.42 17.99 -13.95
CA VAL A 149 3.83 18.36 -14.12
C VAL A 149 4.72 17.31 -13.44
N ILE A 150 5.62 16.71 -14.22
CA ILE A 150 6.54 15.66 -13.77
C ILE A 150 7.96 16.16 -13.91
N TYR A 151 8.63 16.43 -12.78
CA TYR A 151 9.98 16.96 -12.75
C TYR A 151 11.05 15.88 -13.01
N SER A 152 12.30 16.34 -13.19
CA SER A 152 13.42 15.50 -13.62
C SER A 152 13.69 14.31 -12.69
N ASN A 153 14.13 13.19 -13.28
CA ASN A 153 14.52 11.96 -12.59
C ASN A 153 13.38 11.28 -11.82
N VAL A 154 12.12 11.58 -12.13
CA VAL A 154 10.96 10.87 -11.57
C VAL A 154 10.82 9.52 -12.25
N THR A 155 10.48 8.50 -11.46
CA THR A 155 10.13 7.17 -11.96
C THR A 155 8.68 6.85 -11.64
N ILE A 156 7.87 6.67 -12.67
CA ILE A 156 6.51 6.16 -12.59
C ILE A 156 6.52 4.73 -13.11
N ARG A 157 6.24 3.76 -12.24
CA ARG A 157 6.24 2.36 -12.58
C ARG A 157 5.03 1.96 -13.41
N GLU A 158 5.01 0.72 -13.84
CA GLU A 158 3.99 0.13 -14.70
C GLU A 158 2.59 0.22 -14.04
N PHE A 159 1.59 0.54 -14.84
CA PHE A 159 0.17 0.59 -14.49
C PHE A 159 -0.22 1.61 -13.42
N VAL A 160 0.69 2.50 -13.02
CA VAL A 160 0.39 3.60 -12.09
C VAL A 160 -0.56 4.60 -12.75
N GLU A 161 -1.54 5.06 -11.98
CA GLU A 161 -2.48 6.09 -12.41
C GLU A 161 -2.24 7.39 -11.64
N ILE A 162 -1.99 8.47 -12.36
CA ILE A 162 -1.83 9.83 -11.82
C ILE A 162 -2.93 10.70 -12.37
N GLY A 163 -3.68 11.35 -11.49
CA GLY A 163 -4.78 12.23 -11.80
C GLY A 163 -4.35 13.55 -12.46
N LYS A 164 -5.28 14.49 -12.52
CA LYS A 164 -5.09 15.79 -13.17
C LYS A 164 -4.41 16.80 -12.24
N ASN A 165 -3.71 17.76 -12.86
CA ASN A 165 -3.08 18.89 -12.17
C ASN A 165 -2.18 18.47 -10.99
N CYS A 166 -1.60 17.28 -11.04
CA CYS A 166 -0.65 16.82 -10.05
C CYS A 166 0.74 17.45 -10.29
N VAL A 167 1.52 17.56 -9.21
CA VAL A 167 2.91 18.02 -9.29
C VAL A 167 3.80 16.96 -8.65
N ILE A 168 4.71 16.38 -9.44
CA ILE A 168 5.63 15.34 -8.98
C ILE A 168 7.06 15.89 -8.99
N GLN A 169 7.63 16.08 -7.80
CA GLN A 169 8.94 16.69 -7.59
C GLN A 169 10.11 15.76 -7.96
N PRO A 170 11.32 16.31 -8.19
CA PRO A 170 12.45 15.53 -8.69
C PRO A 170 12.79 14.29 -7.84
N GLY A 171 13.10 13.20 -8.53
CA GLY A 171 13.55 11.96 -7.90
C GLY A 171 12.47 11.14 -7.19
N ALA A 172 11.23 11.54 -7.22
CA ALA A 172 10.13 10.73 -6.67
C ALA A 172 9.99 9.41 -7.42
N VAL A 173 9.67 8.33 -6.69
CA VAL A 173 9.44 6.99 -7.26
C VAL A 173 8.03 6.53 -6.88
N ILE A 174 7.19 6.31 -7.88
CA ILE A 174 5.79 5.94 -7.69
C ILE A 174 5.54 4.57 -8.28
N GLY A 175 5.08 3.62 -7.44
CA GLY A 175 4.72 2.28 -7.84
C GLY A 175 5.85 1.25 -7.75
N SER A 176 6.90 1.48 -6.93
CA SER A 176 7.86 0.42 -6.60
C SER A 176 7.19 -0.73 -5.85
N ASP A 177 7.81 -1.90 -5.88
CA ASP A 177 7.29 -3.04 -5.13
C ASP A 177 7.35 -2.76 -3.62
N GLY A 178 6.24 -3.03 -2.93
CA GLY A 178 6.19 -3.01 -1.47
C GLY A 178 7.10 -4.06 -0.83
N PHE A 179 7.43 -3.86 0.44
CA PHE A 179 8.27 -4.77 1.23
C PHE A 179 7.46 -6.00 1.67
N GLY A 180 7.18 -6.91 0.73
CA GLY A 180 6.41 -8.13 0.94
C GLY A 180 7.30 -9.37 0.92
N PHE A 181 7.51 -10.02 2.09
CA PHE A 181 8.26 -11.27 2.22
C PHE A 181 7.60 -12.21 3.21
N VAL A 182 7.75 -13.50 2.96
CA VAL A 182 7.32 -14.58 3.86
C VAL A 182 8.43 -15.61 4.01
N LYS A 183 8.54 -16.23 5.18
CA LYS A 183 9.50 -17.32 5.38
C LYS A 183 8.95 -18.62 4.81
N VAL A 184 9.66 -19.15 3.81
CA VAL A 184 9.41 -20.48 3.24
C VAL A 184 10.69 -21.31 3.41
N ASN A 185 10.61 -22.43 4.09
CA ASN A 185 11.76 -23.30 4.37
C ASN A 185 12.97 -22.55 4.99
N GLY A 186 12.69 -21.57 5.86
CA GLY A 186 13.72 -20.76 6.53
C GLY A 186 14.23 -19.55 5.75
N ASN A 187 13.91 -19.43 4.45
CA ASN A 187 14.35 -18.32 3.59
C ASN A 187 13.27 -17.24 3.44
N ASN A 188 13.69 -15.98 3.34
CA ASN A 188 12.79 -14.88 2.99
C ASN A 188 12.45 -14.98 1.50
N THR A 189 11.22 -15.38 1.18
CA THR A 189 10.72 -15.49 -0.19
C THR A 189 9.89 -14.25 -0.50
N LYS A 190 10.18 -13.61 -1.65
CA LYS A 190 9.44 -12.43 -2.10
C LYS A 190 7.99 -12.79 -2.42
N ILE A 191 7.10 -11.90 -2.07
CA ILE A 191 5.69 -11.87 -2.50
C ILE A 191 5.57 -10.83 -3.59
N ASP A 192 5.20 -11.23 -4.80
CA ASP A 192 5.03 -10.31 -5.93
C ASP A 192 3.93 -9.29 -5.60
N GLN A 193 4.13 -8.07 -6.08
CA GLN A 193 3.21 -6.94 -5.85
C GLN A 193 2.43 -6.71 -7.14
N ILE A 194 1.20 -7.22 -7.21
CA ILE A 194 0.37 -7.23 -8.43
C ILE A 194 -0.61 -6.07 -8.55
N GLY A 195 -0.76 -5.27 -7.48
CA GLY A 195 -1.54 -4.06 -7.47
C GLY A 195 -0.81 -2.86 -8.08
N THR A 196 -1.35 -1.68 -7.91
CA THR A 196 -0.76 -0.44 -8.43
C THR A 196 -0.81 0.70 -7.40
N VAL A 197 -0.49 1.90 -7.86
CA VAL A 197 -0.68 3.16 -7.15
C VAL A 197 -1.67 4.01 -7.93
N ILE A 198 -2.66 4.54 -7.24
CA ILE A 198 -3.62 5.51 -7.77
C ILE A 198 -3.41 6.82 -7.03
N VAL A 199 -3.02 7.86 -7.75
CA VAL A 199 -2.91 9.22 -7.26
C VAL A 199 -4.06 10.02 -7.87
N GLU A 200 -4.96 10.52 -7.04
CA GLU A 200 -6.08 11.34 -7.49
C GLU A 200 -5.64 12.76 -7.88
N ASP A 201 -6.60 13.60 -8.28
CA ASP A 201 -6.35 14.95 -8.80
C ASP A 201 -5.76 15.90 -7.74
N GLU A 202 -5.01 16.91 -8.20
CA GLU A 202 -4.49 18.03 -7.40
C GLU A 202 -3.53 17.59 -6.26
N VAL A 203 -2.93 16.40 -6.36
CA VAL A 203 -1.93 15.90 -5.39
C VAL A 203 -0.56 16.47 -5.73
N GLU A 204 0.23 16.81 -4.71
CA GLU A 204 1.64 17.15 -4.85
C GLU A 204 2.51 16.13 -4.10
N ILE A 205 3.56 15.62 -4.78
CA ILE A 205 4.49 14.62 -4.24
C ILE A 205 5.90 15.21 -4.24
N GLY A 206 6.49 15.33 -3.05
CA GLY A 206 7.79 15.93 -2.79
C GLY A 206 8.98 15.14 -3.35
N ALA A 207 10.13 15.77 -3.35
CA ALA A 207 11.36 15.22 -3.91
C ALA A 207 11.83 13.97 -3.16
N ASN A 208 12.28 12.94 -3.92
CA ASN A 208 12.74 11.66 -3.40
C ASN A 208 11.74 10.93 -2.49
N THR A 209 10.48 11.23 -2.60
CA THR A 209 9.39 10.49 -1.94
C THR A 209 9.14 9.19 -2.69
N THR A 210 8.88 8.12 -1.94
CA THR A 210 8.62 6.79 -2.48
C THR A 210 7.22 6.31 -2.09
N ILE A 211 6.46 5.83 -3.07
CA ILE A 211 5.10 5.30 -2.88
C ILE A 211 5.06 3.90 -3.48
N ASP A 212 4.87 2.89 -2.63
CA ASP A 212 4.87 1.50 -3.05
C ASP A 212 3.50 1.06 -3.56
N ARG A 213 3.49 0.17 -4.55
CA ARG A 213 2.26 -0.46 -5.06
C ARG A 213 1.71 -1.47 -4.07
N GLY A 214 0.41 -1.73 -4.13
CA GLY A 214 -0.21 -2.74 -3.32
C GLY A 214 0.20 -4.17 -3.71
N ALA A 215 0.23 -5.06 -2.74
CA ALA A 215 0.43 -6.49 -2.99
C ALA A 215 -0.77 -7.09 -3.73
N ILE A 216 -1.97 -6.87 -3.19
CA ILE A 216 -3.26 -7.18 -3.81
C ILE A 216 -4.16 -5.97 -3.56
N GLY A 217 -4.72 -5.39 -4.62
CA GLY A 217 -5.34 -4.08 -4.56
C GLY A 217 -4.30 -2.95 -4.58
N ASP A 218 -4.73 -1.74 -4.41
CA ASP A 218 -3.94 -0.56 -4.77
C ASP A 218 -3.54 0.25 -3.54
N THR A 219 -2.46 1.00 -3.64
CA THR A 219 -2.12 2.11 -2.76
C THR A 219 -2.78 3.37 -3.32
N ILE A 220 -3.49 4.12 -2.50
CA ILE A 220 -4.34 5.23 -2.97
C ILE A 220 -3.98 6.52 -2.26
N ILE A 221 -3.69 7.56 -3.04
CA ILE A 221 -3.49 8.93 -2.55
C ILE A 221 -4.65 9.77 -3.05
N LYS A 222 -5.50 10.23 -2.13
CA LYS A 222 -6.70 10.97 -2.50
C LYS A 222 -6.41 12.45 -2.78
N LYS A 223 -7.36 13.08 -3.46
CA LYS A 223 -7.24 14.44 -4.01
C LYS A 223 -6.84 15.48 -2.97
N TYR A 224 -6.16 16.53 -3.45
CA TYR A 224 -5.67 17.69 -2.69
C TYR A 224 -4.62 17.38 -1.62
N THR A 225 -4.20 16.12 -1.44
CA THR A 225 -3.17 15.74 -0.48
C THR A 225 -1.80 16.26 -0.92
N LYS A 226 -1.03 16.77 0.05
CA LYS A 226 0.34 17.27 -0.15
C LYS A 226 1.30 16.41 0.63
N ILE A 227 2.26 15.84 -0.07
CA ILE A 227 3.29 14.95 0.45
C ILE A 227 4.62 15.64 0.27
N ASP A 228 5.34 15.85 1.34
CA ASP A 228 6.62 16.54 1.35
C ASP A 228 7.77 15.59 0.94
N ASN A 229 9.00 16.07 1.00
CA ASN A 229 10.19 15.36 0.57
C ASN A 229 10.56 14.19 1.49
N LEU A 230 11.17 13.13 0.91
CA LEU A 230 11.70 11.98 1.64
C LEU A 230 10.64 11.21 2.43
N VAL A 231 9.39 11.22 2.02
CA VAL A 231 8.31 10.45 2.63
C VAL A 231 8.31 9.03 2.07
N GLN A 232 8.02 8.02 2.92
CA GLN A 232 7.73 6.66 2.51
C GLN A 232 6.26 6.33 2.74
N ILE A 233 5.52 6.01 1.69
CA ILE A 233 4.18 5.44 1.75
C ILE A 233 4.26 4.00 1.28
N ALA A 234 3.97 3.06 2.18
CA ALA A 234 4.10 1.64 1.87
C ALA A 234 2.88 1.07 1.13
N HIS A 235 2.97 -0.21 0.79
CA HIS A 235 1.98 -0.92 0.01
C HIS A 235 0.59 -0.96 0.66
N ASN A 236 -0.46 -0.82 -0.15
CA ASN A 236 -1.86 -0.88 0.30
C ASN A 236 -2.28 0.22 1.28
N ASP A 237 -1.52 1.31 1.38
CA ASP A 237 -1.94 2.46 2.17
C ASP A 237 -3.03 3.24 1.44
N ILE A 238 -3.96 3.78 2.21
CA ILE A 238 -4.98 4.72 1.72
C ILE A 238 -4.78 6.04 2.45
N ILE A 239 -4.34 7.05 1.72
CA ILE A 239 -4.20 8.42 2.23
C ILE A 239 -5.43 9.22 1.85
N GLY A 240 -6.14 9.77 2.83
CA GLY A 240 -7.37 10.54 2.68
C GLY A 240 -7.19 11.83 1.87
N GLU A 241 -8.29 12.56 1.70
CA GLU A 241 -8.30 13.85 1.02
C GLU A 241 -7.68 14.94 1.88
N ASN A 242 -7.03 15.92 1.23
CA ASN A 242 -6.53 17.14 1.88
C ASN A 242 -5.59 16.89 3.07
N CYS A 243 -4.80 15.83 3.02
CA CYS A 243 -3.81 15.50 4.04
C CYS A 243 -2.51 16.29 3.83
N LEU A 244 -1.78 16.52 4.93
CA LEU A 244 -0.43 17.07 4.94
C LEU A 244 0.53 16.01 5.53
N ILE A 245 1.33 15.39 4.67
CA ILE A 245 2.32 14.39 5.06
C ILE A 245 3.69 15.04 4.96
N ILE A 246 4.24 15.45 6.10
CA ILE A 246 5.42 16.31 6.15
C ILE A 246 6.70 15.48 6.07
N SER A 247 7.82 16.12 5.79
CA SER A 247 9.10 15.50 5.43
C SER A 247 9.53 14.35 6.37
N GLN A 248 10.07 13.29 5.74
CA GLN A 248 10.60 12.09 6.41
C GLN A 248 9.56 11.28 7.20
N VAL A 249 8.26 11.46 6.94
CA VAL A 249 7.23 10.57 7.48
C VAL A 249 7.38 9.20 6.84
N GLY A 250 7.22 8.15 7.67
CA GLY A 250 7.15 6.77 7.20
C GLY A 250 5.82 6.14 7.61
N ILE A 251 5.04 5.66 6.63
CA ILE A 251 3.78 4.96 6.86
C ILE A 251 3.98 3.51 6.44
N ALA A 252 3.80 2.58 7.37
CA ALA A 252 3.93 1.15 7.09
C ALA A 252 2.62 0.59 6.51
N GLY A 253 2.74 -0.45 5.67
CA GLY A 253 1.71 -0.93 4.79
C GLY A 253 0.37 -1.31 5.40
N SER A 254 -0.66 -1.23 4.58
CA SER A 254 -2.07 -1.51 4.91
C SER A 254 -2.66 -0.56 5.95
N THR A 255 -2.18 0.67 5.97
CA THR A 255 -2.65 1.73 6.88
C THR A 255 -3.63 2.66 6.16
N THR A 256 -4.67 3.07 6.87
CA THR A 256 -5.64 4.04 6.37
C THR A 256 -5.50 5.36 7.14
N ILE A 257 -5.23 6.42 6.42
CA ILE A 257 -5.19 7.79 6.93
C ILE A 257 -6.49 8.49 6.51
N GLY A 258 -7.26 9.00 7.47
CA GLY A 258 -8.50 9.74 7.23
C GLY A 258 -8.29 11.07 6.52
N ASN A 259 -9.37 11.76 6.19
CA ASN A 259 -9.30 13.06 5.53
C ASN A 259 -8.77 14.15 6.49
N ASN A 260 -8.13 15.18 5.93
CA ASN A 260 -7.61 16.34 6.67
C ASN A 260 -6.62 15.98 7.79
N VAL A 261 -5.88 14.89 7.66
CA VAL A 261 -4.87 14.48 8.64
C VAL A 261 -3.55 15.20 8.36
N THR A 262 -2.90 15.66 9.43
CA THR A 262 -1.53 16.19 9.37
C THR A 262 -0.58 15.27 10.13
N LEU A 263 0.39 14.68 9.43
CA LEU A 263 1.52 13.99 10.02
C LEU A 263 2.74 14.90 9.93
N ALA A 264 3.20 15.41 11.09
CA ALA A 264 4.36 16.29 11.14
C ALA A 264 5.68 15.54 10.86
N GLY A 265 6.76 16.27 10.66
CA GLY A 265 8.03 15.69 10.21
C GLY A 265 8.53 14.54 11.07
N GLN A 266 9.04 13.50 10.40
CA GLN A 266 9.60 12.29 11.03
C GLN A 266 8.60 11.46 11.86
N VAL A 267 7.31 11.57 11.62
CA VAL A 267 6.32 10.67 12.23
C VAL A 267 6.47 9.28 11.61
N GLY A 268 6.48 8.25 12.45
CA GLY A 268 6.47 6.85 12.05
C GLY A 268 5.14 6.19 12.39
N VAL A 269 4.46 5.59 11.42
CA VAL A 269 3.16 4.92 11.60
C VAL A 269 3.33 3.42 11.40
N ALA A 270 2.94 2.62 12.40
CA ALA A 270 2.96 1.16 12.28
C ALA A 270 1.92 0.66 11.28
N GLY A 271 2.10 -0.55 10.74
CA GLY A 271 1.21 -1.12 9.72
C GLY A 271 -0.14 -1.57 10.25
N HIS A 272 -1.11 -1.68 9.32
CA HIS A 272 -2.47 -2.15 9.58
C HIS A 272 -3.26 -1.29 10.57
N LEU A 273 -3.02 0.01 10.56
CA LEU A 273 -3.67 0.97 11.44
C LEU A 273 -4.68 1.84 10.70
N GLU A 274 -5.54 2.46 11.49
CA GLU A 274 -6.45 3.51 11.05
C GLU A 274 -6.21 4.79 11.86
N ILE A 275 -5.94 5.90 11.18
CA ILE A 275 -5.86 7.24 11.76
C ILE A 275 -7.10 8.01 11.33
N GLY A 276 -7.95 8.34 12.31
CA GLY A 276 -9.20 9.05 12.07
C GLY A 276 -9.01 10.45 11.51
N GLU A 277 -10.01 10.93 10.81
CA GLU A 277 -10.00 12.23 10.12
C GLU A 277 -9.79 13.42 11.07
N ASN A 278 -9.35 14.56 10.52
CA ASN A 278 -9.10 15.81 11.23
C ASN A 278 -8.09 15.66 12.40
N THR A 279 -7.16 14.71 12.29
CA THR A 279 -6.16 14.41 13.33
C THR A 279 -4.83 15.06 12.99
N MET A 280 -4.13 15.57 14.00
CA MET A 280 -2.77 16.11 13.89
C MET A 280 -1.81 15.32 14.76
N ILE A 281 -0.71 14.83 14.20
CA ILE A 281 0.34 14.12 14.93
C ILE A 281 1.62 14.92 14.88
N GLY A 282 2.13 15.30 16.05
CA GLY A 282 3.34 16.11 16.21
C GLY A 282 4.63 15.41 15.76
N ALA A 283 5.65 16.19 15.45
CA ALA A 283 6.90 15.69 14.88
C ALA A 283 7.59 14.63 15.75
N GLN A 284 8.29 13.68 15.07
CA GLN A 284 9.05 12.59 15.69
C GLN A 284 8.21 11.63 16.56
N SER A 285 6.89 11.61 16.40
CA SER A 285 6.01 10.69 17.12
C SER A 285 5.96 9.32 16.47
N GLY A 286 5.93 8.27 17.29
CA GLY A 286 5.62 6.90 16.85
C GLY A 286 4.15 6.62 17.10
N VAL A 287 3.45 6.07 16.10
CA VAL A 287 2.02 5.68 16.17
C VAL A 287 1.92 4.16 16.18
N PRO A 288 1.76 3.52 17.36
CA PRO A 288 1.75 2.06 17.48
C PRO A 288 0.36 1.43 17.37
N GLY A 289 -0.71 2.21 17.26
CA GLY A 289 -2.10 1.74 17.25
C GLY A 289 -3.05 2.74 16.59
N ASN A 290 -4.31 2.33 16.43
CA ASN A 290 -5.35 3.18 15.86
C ASN A 290 -5.53 4.49 16.62
N VAL A 291 -5.84 5.54 15.88
CA VAL A 291 -6.07 6.88 16.43
C VAL A 291 -7.49 7.32 16.06
N GLU A 292 -8.26 7.75 17.06
CA GLU A 292 -9.60 8.30 16.83
C GLU A 292 -9.54 9.64 16.08
N ALA A 293 -10.62 9.98 15.39
CA ALA A 293 -10.76 11.25 14.72
C ALA A 293 -10.69 12.48 15.66
N ASN A 294 -10.34 13.64 15.10
CA ASN A 294 -10.34 14.94 15.78
C ASN A 294 -9.36 15.01 16.97
N LYS A 295 -8.21 14.35 16.89
CA LYS A 295 -7.17 14.35 17.94
C LYS A 295 -5.98 15.22 17.54
N ILE A 296 -5.33 15.80 18.55
CA ILE A 296 -4.01 16.42 18.45
C ILE A 296 -3.10 15.65 19.40
N LEU A 297 -2.11 14.96 18.83
CA LEU A 297 -1.23 14.05 19.59
C LEU A 297 0.23 14.39 19.34
N SER A 298 1.09 14.16 20.32
CA SER A 298 2.54 14.31 20.19
C SER A 298 3.28 13.38 21.13
N GLY A 299 4.50 12.96 20.77
CA GLY A 299 5.25 11.96 21.52
C GLY A 299 6.69 12.32 21.91
N HIS A 300 7.24 13.47 21.47
CA HIS A 300 8.64 13.84 21.76
C HIS A 300 8.81 15.33 22.01
N PRO A 301 8.62 15.82 23.27
CA PRO A 301 8.92 17.20 23.60
C PRO A 301 10.43 17.43 23.63
N LEU A 302 10.91 18.55 23.07
CA LEU A 302 12.26 19.04 23.25
C LEU A 302 12.42 19.59 24.68
N VAL A 303 13.43 19.13 25.42
CA VAL A 303 13.76 19.57 26.77
C VAL A 303 15.25 19.94 26.86
N ASP A 304 15.65 20.71 27.90
CA ASP A 304 17.05 20.99 28.14
C ASP A 304 17.86 19.70 28.23
N HIS A 305 19.08 19.71 27.67
CA HIS A 305 19.91 18.50 27.59
C HIS A 305 20.19 17.86 28.95
N ARG A 306 20.46 18.68 29.98
CA ARG A 306 20.70 18.15 31.32
C ARG A 306 19.45 17.57 31.96
N GLU A 307 18.31 18.14 31.65
CA GLU A 307 17.00 17.64 32.07
C GLU A 307 16.67 16.33 31.37
N ASP A 308 16.85 16.25 30.04
CA ASP A 308 16.67 15.02 29.28
C ASP A 308 17.52 13.86 29.83
N MET A 309 18.79 14.12 30.13
CA MET A 309 19.67 13.10 30.73
C MET A 309 19.13 12.60 32.09
N LYS A 310 18.61 13.49 32.94
CA LYS A 310 17.97 13.09 34.22
C LYS A 310 16.72 12.27 33.99
N ILE A 311 15.86 12.68 33.05
CA ILE A 311 14.63 11.97 32.68
C ILE A 311 14.97 10.55 32.20
N ARG A 312 15.93 10.39 31.29
CA ARG A 312 16.35 9.08 30.73
C ARG A 312 16.89 8.14 31.82
N VAL A 313 17.67 8.69 32.79
CA VAL A 313 18.15 7.91 33.92
C VAL A 313 17.00 7.51 34.85
N ALA A 314 16.06 8.41 35.12
CA ALA A 314 14.88 8.13 35.92
C ALA A 314 13.97 7.07 35.28
N MET A 315 13.74 7.16 33.96
CA MET A 315 12.94 6.18 33.20
C MET A 315 13.48 4.76 33.32
N LYS A 316 14.81 4.56 33.29
CA LYS A 316 15.42 3.23 33.50
C LYS A 316 15.13 2.63 34.87
N LYS A 317 14.90 3.46 35.90
CA LYS A 317 14.57 3.04 37.26
C LYS A 317 13.06 2.90 37.53
N LEU A 318 12.22 3.35 36.59
CA LEU A 318 10.76 3.34 36.75
C LEU A 318 10.18 1.92 37.04
N PRO A 319 10.59 0.85 36.35
CA PRO A 319 10.08 -0.50 36.63
C PRO A 319 10.36 -0.97 38.06
N GLU A 320 11.54 -0.61 38.62
CA GLU A 320 11.90 -0.93 39.99
C GLU A 320 11.12 -0.09 40.99
N LEU A 321 10.97 1.21 40.69
CA LEU A 321 10.19 2.13 41.51
C LEU A 321 8.72 1.68 41.63
N LEU A 322 8.10 1.28 40.52
CA LEU A 322 6.72 0.74 40.49
C LEU A 322 6.57 -0.49 41.39
N LYS A 323 7.55 -1.42 41.39
CA LYS A 323 7.54 -2.59 42.29
C LYS A 323 7.61 -2.14 43.75
N ARG A 324 8.46 -1.17 44.09
CA ARG A 324 8.58 -0.64 45.46
C ARG A 324 7.30 0.06 45.93
N VAL A 325 6.68 0.85 45.06
CA VAL A 325 5.39 1.52 45.38
C VAL A 325 4.29 0.50 45.65
N LYS A 326 4.19 -0.53 44.78
CA LYS A 326 3.20 -1.61 44.98
C LYS A 326 3.42 -2.34 46.32
N ALA A 327 4.65 -2.69 46.66
CA ALA A 327 4.99 -3.35 47.92
C ALA A 327 4.71 -2.47 49.15
N LEU A 328 4.77 -1.13 49.03
CA LEU A 328 4.38 -0.19 50.10
C LEU A 328 2.86 -0.09 50.25
N GLN A 329 2.11 -0.20 49.16
CA GLN A 329 0.63 -0.19 49.20
C GLN A 329 0.07 -1.47 49.83
N GLU A 330 0.70 -2.62 49.60
CA GLU A 330 0.33 -3.93 50.15
C GLU A 330 0.67 -4.06 51.64
N LYS A 331 1.46 -3.13 52.23
CA LYS A 331 1.81 -3.08 53.66
C LYS A 331 0.92 -2.17 54.49
N LYS A 332 -0.03 -1.48 53.87
CA LYS A 332 -1.10 -0.71 54.51
C LYS A 332 -2.40 -1.51 54.55
#